data_a1898ae3c64c5623bd5c94e5a3af7709
#
_entry.id   a1898ae3c64c5623bd5c94e5a3af7709
#
_cell.length_a   1.000
_cell.length_b   1.000
_cell.length_c   1.000
_cell.angle_alpha   90.00
_cell.angle_beta   90.00
_cell.angle_gamma   90.00
#
_symmetry.space_group_name_H-M   'P 1'
#
loop_
_entity.id
_entity.type
_entity.pdbx_description
1 polymer ?
#
loop_
_entity_poly.entity_id
_entity_poly.type
_entity_poly.pdbx_seq_one_letter_code
_entity_poly.pdbx_strand_id
1 'polypeptide(L)'
;MNKQQHGFTLLEVMVTLAIVGILASIAFWNSSDMLENNRAENYLLELKRNINFARAKATSTDSLIVVCSGNTTSIENDKKVTCLDSWNDGSIIVFYDSNSNGDHNPRRGDRILRVMEEVPDNNQLTFSGDNSLIFDASGRITSNPGTFIFWPNKDNKIN
;
A
#
# COMPACT_ATOMS: atom_id res chain seq x y z
N MET A 1 42.91 49.89 5.51
CA MET A 1 41.83 49.45 6.41
C MET A 1 42.02 47.96 6.70
N ASN A 2 42.55 47.67 7.90
CA ASN A 2 42.74 46.27 8.35
C ASN A 2 41.37 45.73 8.81
N LYS A 3 40.79 44.76 8.06
CA LYS A 3 39.67 43.99 8.53
C LYS A 3 40.18 43.03 9.60
N GLN A 4 39.76 43.25 10.85
CA GLN A 4 39.99 42.28 11.93
C GLN A 4 39.16 41.03 11.60
N GLN A 5 39.82 39.93 11.37
CA GLN A 5 39.19 38.61 11.28
C GLN A 5 38.98 38.11 12.72
N HIS A 6 37.70 38.03 13.12
CA HIS A 6 37.31 37.39 14.37
C HIS A 6 37.16 35.89 14.12
N GLY A 7 38.00 35.08 14.71
CA GLY A 7 37.86 33.63 14.73
C GLY A 7 36.89 33.19 15.83
N PHE A 8 36.27 32.03 15.66
CA PHE A 8 35.42 31.43 16.71
C PHE A 8 36.24 31.00 17.91
N THR A 9 35.70 31.22 19.09
CA THR A 9 36.33 30.75 20.34
C THR A 9 36.06 29.26 20.52
N LEU A 10 36.95 28.55 21.20
CA LEU A 10 36.78 27.12 21.52
C LEU A 10 35.47 26.88 22.31
N LEU A 11 35.14 27.81 23.22
CA LEU A 11 33.91 27.76 24.01
C LEU A 11 32.64 27.86 23.13
N GLU A 12 32.65 28.72 22.10
CA GLU A 12 31.53 28.92 21.20
C GLU A 12 31.26 27.66 20.36
N VAL A 13 32.31 26.96 19.91
CA VAL A 13 32.20 25.67 19.21
C VAL A 13 31.65 24.58 20.14
N MET A 14 32.09 24.53 21.39
CA MET A 14 31.59 23.56 22.37
C MET A 14 30.11 23.76 22.68
N VAL A 15 29.66 25.00 22.85
CA VAL A 15 28.24 25.33 23.09
C VAL A 15 27.39 24.99 21.87
N THR A 16 27.84 25.32 20.66
CA THR A 16 27.12 25.01 19.44
C THR A 16 26.97 23.50 19.23
N LEU A 17 28.02 22.71 19.45
CA LEU A 17 27.95 21.25 19.36
C LEU A 17 27.01 20.64 20.41
N ALA A 18 26.99 21.19 21.64
CA ALA A 18 26.08 20.74 22.68
C ALA A 18 24.61 20.97 22.27
N ILE A 19 24.28 22.16 21.73
CA ILE A 19 22.92 22.47 21.25
C ILE A 19 22.53 21.59 20.08
N VAL A 20 23.43 21.41 19.10
CA VAL A 20 23.16 20.52 17.93
C VAL A 20 22.95 19.08 18.39
N GLY A 21 23.72 18.59 19.36
CA GLY A 21 23.57 17.26 19.93
C GLY A 21 22.19 17.04 20.58
N ILE A 22 21.70 18.02 21.33
CA ILE A 22 20.38 17.96 21.95
C ILE A 22 19.27 17.96 20.88
N LEU A 23 19.36 18.86 19.90
CA LEU A 23 18.35 18.94 18.81
C LEU A 23 18.33 17.67 17.95
N ALA A 24 19.51 17.12 17.65
CA ALA A 24 19.62 15.86 16.91
C ALA A 24 18.97 14.69 17.67
N SER A 25 19.17 14.60 18.99
CA SER A 25 18.58 13.52 19.79
C SER A 25 17.04 13.56 19.77
N ILE A 26 16.44 14.74 19.86
CA ILE A 26 14.98 14.92 19.79
C ILE A 26 14.45 14.55 18.38
N ALA A 27 15.16 14.94 17.32
CA ALA A 27 14.76 14.66 15.94
C ALA A 27 14.78 13.14 15.63
N PHE A 28 15.77 12.42 16.13
CA PHE A 28 15.85 10.96 15.93
C PHE A 28 14.76 10.19 16.68
N TRP A 29 14.33 10.63 17.85
CA TRP A 29 13.34 9.93 18.66
C TRP A 29 11.94 9.94 18.02
N ASN A 30 11.60 10.98 17.26
CA ASN A 30 10.25 11.17 16.69
C ASN A 30 10.12 10.69 15.23
N SER A 31 11.19 10.15 14.62
CA SER A 31 11.22 9.83 13.20
C SER A 31 10.59 8.48 12.84
N SER A 32 10.55 7.51 13.78
CA SER A 32 10.04 6.16 13.51
C SER A 32 8.54 6.13 13.25
N ASP A 33 7.75 6.80 14.10
CA ASP A 33 6.29 6.83 13.98
C ASP A 33 5.83 7.57 12.71
N MET A 34 6.54 8.62 12.33
CA MET A 34 6.27 9.36 11.11
C MET A 34 6.53 8.51 9.87
N LEU A 35 7.56 7.68 9.88
CA LEU A 35 7.90 6.81 8.76
C LEU A 35 6.88 5.69 8.59
N GLU A 36 6.40 5.09 9.67
CA GLU A 36 5.36 4.06 9.65
C GLU A 36 4.02 4.60 9.13
N ASN A 37 3.61 5.78 9.62
CA ASN A 37 2.39 6.44 9.14
C ASN A 37 2.47 6.78 7.65
N ASN A 38 3.61 7.27 7.16
CA ASN A 38 3.80 7.57 5.75
C ASN A 38 3.75 6.29 4.88
N ARG A 39 4.28 5.17 5.35
CA ARG A 39 4.18 3.88 4.65
C ARG A 39 2.73 3.40 4.58
N ALA A 40 1.99 3.49 5.68
CA ALA A 40 0.57 3.14 5.73
C ALA A 40 -0.26 3.98 4.76
N GLU A 41 -0.05 5.29 4.75
CA GLU A 41 -0.73 6.21 3.85
C GLU A 41 -0.42 5.90 2.38
N ASN A 42 0.86 5.69 2.05
CA ASN A 42 1.28 5.35 0.69
C ASN A 42 0.65 4.02 0.22
N TYR A 43 0.61 3.01 1.08
CA TYR A 43 -0.02 1.73 0.78
C TYR A 43 -1.52 1.88 0.47
N LEU A 44 -2.26 2.61 1.32
CA LEU A 44 -3.69 2.88 1.11
C LEU A 44 -3.95 3.73 -0.13
N LEU A 45 -3.07 4.69 -0.42
CA LEU A 45 -3.17 5.50 -1.64
C LEU A 45 -2.95 4.65 -2.90
N GLU A 46 -2.02 3.71 -2.86
CA GLU A 46 -1.79 2.78 -3.97
C GLU A 46 -2.99 1.83 -4.15
N LEU A 47 -3.51 1.27 -3.06
CA LEU A 47 -4.73 0.45 -3.09
C LEU A 47 -5.91 1.22 -3.71
N LYS A 48 -6.13 2.46 -3.26
CA LYS A 48 -7.16 3.35 -3.81
C LYS A 48 -6.98 3.60 -5.31
N ARG A 49 -5.73 3.79 -5.77
CA ARG A 49 -5.42 3.97 -7.20
C ARG A 49 -5.75 2.71 -8.00
N ASN A 50 -5.46 1.52 -7.47
CA ASN A 50 -5.76 0.26 -8.11
C ASN A 50 -7.28 -0.01 -8.18
N ILE A 51 -8.02 0.31 -7.13
CA ILE A 51 -9.49 0.22 -7.11
C ILE A 51 -10.11 1.20 -8.14
N ASN A 52 -9.65 2.44 -8.17
CA ASN A 52 -10.14 3.43 -9.14
C ASN A 52 -9.78 3.05 -10.58
N PHE A 53 -8.59 2.47 -10.79
CA PHE A 53 -8.19 1.94 -12.08
C PHE A 53 -9.10 0.79 -12.51
N ALA A 54 -9.40 -0.16 -11.61
CA ALA A 54 -10.29 -1.27 -11.90
C ALA A 54 -11.68 -0.78 -12.35
N ARG A 55 -12.26 0.17 -11.62
CA ARG A 55 -13.54 0.80 -11.98
C ARG A 55 -13.49 1.48 -13.35
N ALA A 56 -12.49 2.32 -13.58
CA ALA A 56 -12.34 3.01 -14.87
C ALA A 56 -12.10 2.02 -16.03
N LYS A 57 -11.35 0.96 -15.75
CA LYS A 57 -11.06 -0.07 -16.74
C LYS A 57 -12.34 -0.85 -17.10
N ALA A 58 -13.14 -1.23 -16.12
CA ALA A 58 -14.40 -1.92 -16.32
C ALA A 58 -15.33 -1.13 -17.25
N THR A 59 -15.50 0.17 -16.99
CA THR A 59 -16.34 1.04 -17.83
C THR A 59 -15.75 1.28 -19.22
N SER A 60 -14.43 1.40 -19.34
CA SER A 60 -13.77 1.69 -20.63
C SER A 60 -13.71 0.49 -21.57
N THR A 61 -13.76 -0.73 -21.04
CA THR A 61 -13.66 -1.97 -21.82
C THR A 61 -14.95 -2.78 -21.85
N ASP A 62 -16.02 -2.27 -21.23
CA ASP A 62 -17.32 -2.95 -21.12
C ASP A 62 -17.17 -4.38 -20.60
N SER A 63 -16.45 -4.55 -19.49
CA SER A 63 -15.98 -5.85 -19.03
C SER A 63 -15.97 -5.94 -17.51
N LEU A 64 -15.99 -7.19 -17.01
CA LEU A 64 -15.78 -7.46 -15.58
C LEU A 64 -14.30 -7.31 -15.21
N ILE A 65 -14.05 -6.50 -14.20
CA ILE A 65 -12.72 -6.32 -13.62
C ILE A 65 -12.80 -6.66 -12.13
N VAL A 66 -11.90 -7.54 -11.72
CA VAL A 66 -11.83 -8.03 -10.34
C VAL A 66 -10.57 -7.49 -9.68
N VAL A 67 -10.70 -7.12 -8.40
CA VAL A 67 -9.58 -6.79 -7.51
C VAL A 67 -9.65 -7.74 -6.32
N CYS A 68 -8.58 -8.45 -6.05
CA CYS A 68 -8.48 -9.30 -4.87
C CYS A 68 -7.02 -9.57 -4.49
N SER A 69 -6.81 -10.16 -3.32
CA SER A 69 -5.53 -10.72 -2.93
C SER A 69 -5.34 -12.11 -3.53
N GLY A 70 -4.14 -12.44 -3.98
CA GLY A 70 -3.81 -13.72 -4.57
C GLY A 70 -2.41 -14.19 -4.21
N ASN A 71 -2.16 -15.50 -4.34
CA ASN A 71 -0.85 -16.07 -4.03
C ASN A 71 0.22 -15.50 -4.97
N THR A 72 1.22 -14.82 -4.41
CA THR A 72 2.29 -14.12 -5.11
C THR A 72 3.06 -15.02 -6.06
N THR A 73 3.43 -16.22 -5.63
CA THR A 73 4.16 -17.19 -6.48
C THR A 73 3.33 -17.64 -7.70
N SER A 74 2.01 -17.73 -7.54
CA SER A 74 1.11 -18.06 -8.66
C SER A 74 1.00 -16.91 -9.66
N ILE A 75 0.99 -15.68 -9.16
CA ILE A 75 0.96 -14.45 -9.96
C ILE A 75 2.25 -14.32 -10.78
N GLU A 76 3.41 -14.46 -10.15
CA GLU A 76 4.73 -14.36 -10.79
C GLU A 76 4.95 -15.42 -11.88
N ASN A 77 4.38 -16.61 -11.71
CA ASN A 77 4.51 -17.72 -12.65
C ASN A 77 3.37 -17.80 -13.69
N ASP A 78 2.54 -16.76 -13.80
CA ASP A 78 1.38 -16.70 -14.71
C ASP A 78 0.48 -17.94 -14.62
N LYS A 79 0.23 -18.39 -13.39
CA LYS A 79 -0.67 -19.52 -13.09
C LYS A 79 -2.07 -19.03 -12.77
N LYS A 80 -2.99 -19.99 -12.64
CA LYS A 80 -4.32 -19.70 -12.08
C LYS A 80 -4.17 -19.11 -10.67
N VAL A 81 -4.88 -18.00 -10.42
CA VAL A 81 -4.94 -17.34 -9.10
C VAL A 81 -6.39 -17.34 -8.64
N THR A 82 -6.63 -17.97 -7.50
CA THR A 82 -7.89 -17.88 -6.78
C THR A 82 -7.77 -16.77 -5.74
N CYS A 83 -8.80 -15.94 -5.61
CA CYS A 83 -8.83 -14.89 -4.59
C CYS A 83 -8.76 -15.51 -3.19
N LEU A 84 -7.88 -14.99 -2.35
CA LEU A 84 -7.70 -15.43 -0.97
C LEU A 84 -8.79 -14.84 -0.08
N ASP A 85 -9.10 -15.52 1.02
CA ASP A 85 -10.11 -15.06 1.98
C ASP A 85 -9.64 -13.83 2.78
N SER A 86 -8.34 -13.60 2.83
CA SER A 86 -7.72 -12.48 3.55
C SER A 86 -7.04 -11.53 2.58
N TRP A 87 -7.34 -10.25 2.70
CA TRP A 87 -6.66 -9.19 1.96
C TRP A 87 -5.23 -8.91 2.46
N ASN A 88 -4.88 -9.51 3.59
CA ASN A 88 -3.55 -9.37 4.18
C ASN A 88 -2.52 -10.35 3.59
N ASP A 89 -3.00 -11.41 2.93
CA ASP A 89 -2.16 -12.50 2.45
C ASP A 89 -1.94 -12.36 0.94
N GLY A 90 -0.68 -12.42 0.52
CA GLY A 90 -0.29 -12.34 -0.89
C GLY A 90 -0.43 -10.96 -1.53
N SER A 91 -0.14 -10.91 -2.82
CA SER A 91 -0.17 -9.67 -3.62
C SER A 91 -1.59 -9.32 -4.05
N ILE A 92 -1.92 -8.03 -4.08
CA ILE A 92 -3.22 -7.57 -4.58
C ILE A 92 -3.14 -7.41 -6.09
N ILE A 93 -4.05 -8.08 -6.81
CA ILE A 93 -4.13 -8.05 -8.26
C ILE A 93 -5.40 -7.36 -8.74
N VAL A 94 -5.28 -6.70 -9.89
CA VAL A 94 -6.40 -6.25 -10.70
C VAL A 94 -6.37 -7.05 -11.99
N PHE A 95 -7.43 -7.76 -12.30
CA PHE A 95 -7.45 -8.57 -13.51
C PHE A 95 -8.78 -8.45 -14.27
N TYR A 96 -8.69 -8.69 -15.57
CA TYR A 96 -9.83 -8.86 -16.47
C TYR A 96 -10.34 -10.30 -16.34
N ASP A 97 -11.61 -10.44 -15.99
CA ASP A 97 -12.29 -11.73 -15.86
C ASP A 97 -13.17 -11.95 -17.11
N SER A 98 -12.68 -12.78 -18.03
CA SER A 98 -13.32 -13.00 -19.33
C SER A 98 -14.55 -13.90 -19.26
N ASN A 99 -14.64 -14.72 -18.22
CA ASN A 99 -15.70 -15.72 -18.08
C ASN A 99 -16.60 -15.51 -16.85
N SER A 100 -16.39 -14.42 -16.12
CA SER A 100 -17.22 -13.99 -14.99
C SER A 100 -17.28 -15.00 -13.84
N ASN A 101 -16.16 -15.70 -13.57
CA ASN A 101 -16.10 -16.70 -12.51
C ASN A 101 -15.40 -16.23 -11.23
N GLY A 102 -14.84 -15.01 -11.23
CA GLY A 102 -14.17 -14.40 -10.09
C GLY A 102 -12.75 -14.88 -9.84
N ASP A 103 -12.25 -15.86 -10.58
CA ASP A 103 -10.89 -16.40 -10.51
C ASP A 103 -10.08 -15.97 -11.73
N HIS A 104 -8.81 -15.65 -11.54
CA HIS A 104 -7.89 -15.41 -12.66
C HIS A 104 -7.36 -16.73 -13.23
N ASN A 105 -7.59 -16.97 -14.53
CA ASN A 105 -7.05 -18.12 -15.25
C ASN A 105 -6.56 -17.71 -16.64
N PRO A 106 -5.25 -17.59 -16.88
CA PRO A 106 -4.70 -17.12 -18.15
C PRO A 106 -5.08 -18.02 -19.32
N ARG A 107 -5.31 -19.32 -19.08
CA ARG A 107 -5.75 -20.27 -20.12
C ARG A 107 -7.19 -20.04 -20.59
N ARG A 108 -7.97 -19.24 -19.86
CA ARG A 108 -9.35 -18.90 -20.18
C ARG A 108 -9.51 -17.49 -20.74
N GLY A 109 -8.39 -16.80 -20.98
CA GLY A 109 -8.36 -15.45 -21.53
C GLY A 109 -8.35 -14.33 -20.51
N ASP A 110 -8.27 -14.66 -19.23
CA ASP A 110 -8.11 -13.66 -18.18
C ASP A 110 -6.71 -13.06 -18.21
N ARG A 111 -6.59 -11.80 -17.82
CA ARG A 111 -5.32 -11.09 -17.85
C ARG A 111 -5.15 -10.23 -16.61
N ILE A 112 -4.01 -10.38 -15.95
CA ILE A 112 -3.60 -9.46 -14.90
C ILE A 112 -3.27 -8.10 -15.54
N LEU A 113 -3.85 -7.05 -14.99
CA LEU A 113 -3.71 -5.67 -15.44
C LEU A 113 -2.76 -4.89 -14.54
N ARG A 114 -2.80 -5.19 -13.24
CA ARG A 114 -1.93 -4.59 -12.22
C ARG A 114 -1.65 -5.59 -11.11
N VAL A 115 -0.48 -5.46 -10.52
CA VAL A 115 -0.07 -6.16 -9.31
C VAL A 115 0.42 -5.11 -8.33
N MET A 116 -0.02 -5.21 -7.09
CA MET A 116 0.46 -4.43 -5.96
C MET A 116 1.11 -5.40 -4.98
N GLU A 117 2.23 -5.01 -4.41
CA GLU A 117 2.98 -5.83 -3.46
C GLU A 117 2.14 -6.25 -2.24
N GLU A 118 2.57 -7.32 -1.59
CA GLU A 118 2.00 -7.80 -0.34
C GLU A 118 2.00 -6.72 0.73
N VAL A 119 1.10 -6.88 1.71
CA VAL A 119 1.12 -6.03 2.90
C VAL A 119 2.47 -6.21 3.59
N PRO A 120 3.23 -5.12 3.86
CA PRO A 120 4.52 -5.22 4.48
C PRO A 120 4.45 -5.92 5.85
N ASP A 121 5.50 -6.67 6.20
CA ASP A 121 5.62 -7.34 7.49
C ASP A 121 5.29 -6.39 8.65
N ASN A 122 4.71 -6.93 9.71
CA ASN A 122 4.22 -6.22 10.89
C ASN A 122 3.02 -5.29 10.66
N ASN A 123 2.49 -5.17 9.44
CA ASN A 123 1.26 -4.43 9.16
C ASN A 123 0.08 -5.39 8.95
N GLN A 124 -1.12 -4.86 9.02
CA GLN A 124 -2.33 -5.63 8.77
C GLN A 124 -3.31 -4.82 7.92
N LEU A 125 -3.82 -5.44 6.86
CA LEU A 125 -4.91 -4.92 6.05
C LEU A 125 -6.16 -5.77 6.30
N THR A 126 -7.27 -5.14 6.63
CA THR A 126 -8.56 -5.79 6.78
C THR A 126 -9.59 -5.13 5.88
N PHE A 127 -10.55 -5.92 5.42
CA PHE A 127 -11.69 -5.43 4.66
C PHE A 127 -12.97 -6.03 5.21
N SER A 128 -14.00 -5.23 5.41
CA SER A 128 -15.27 -5.66 6.02
C SER A 128 -16.27 -6.23 5.01
N GLY A 129 -15.94 -6.22 3.71
CA GLY A 129 -16.75 -6.79 2.62
C GLY A 129 -16.29 -8.19 2.21
N ASP A 130 -16.51 -8.53 0.94
CA ASP A 130 -16.11 -9.82 0.37
C ASP A 130 -14.58 -9.91 0.15
N ASN A 131 -14.11 -11.12 -0.14
CA ASN A 131 -12.69 -11.38 -0.47
C ASN A 131 -12.26 -10.83 -1.84
N SER A 132 -13.19 -10.26 -2.61
CA SER A 132 -12.92 -9.61 -3.89
C SER A 132 -13.83 -8.41 -4.11
N LEU A 133 -13.35 -7.43 -4.88
CA LEU A 133 -14.15 -6.34 -5.41
C LEU A 133 -14.35 -6.58 -6.91
N ILE A 134 -15.60 -6.76 -7.32
CA ILE A 134 -15.99 -7.02 -8.71
C ILE A 134 -16.67 -5.78 -9.27
N PHE A 135 -16.11 -5.21 -10.34
CA PHE A 135 -16.66 -4.07 -11.05
C PHE A 135 -17.33 -4.53 -12.35
N ASP A 136 -18.57 -4.16 -12.53
CA ASP A 136 -19.32 -4.37 -13.80
C ASP A 136 -18.96 -3.29 -14.84
N ALA A 137 -19.45 -3.48 -16.07
CA ALA A 137 -19.26 -2.56 -17.18
C ALA A 137 -19.76 -1.12 -16.92
N SER A 138 -20.65 -0.93 -15.95
CA SER A 138 -21.11 0.40 -15.52
C SER A 138 -20.22 1.02 -14.42
N GLY A 139 -19.18 0.30 -13.97
CA GLY A 139 -18.28 0.71 -12.89
C GLY A 139 -18.88 0.57 -11.49
N ARG A 140 -19.99 -0.16 -11.35
CA ARG A 140 -20.57 -0.48 -10.04
C ARG A 140 -19.90 -1.71 -9.44
N ILE A 141 -19.83 -1.73 -8.12
CA ILE A 141 -19.38 -2.90 -7.38
C ILE A 141 -20.58 -3.86 -7.29
N THR A 142 -20.38 -5.11 -7.71
CA THR A 142 -21.38 -6.20 -7.67
C THR A 142 -21.15 -7.18 -6.51
N SER A 143 -19.96 -7.17 -5.90
CA SER A 143 -19.65 -7.83 -4.63
C SER A 143 -20.10 -6.99 -3.42
N ASN A 144 -20.08 -7.55 -2.21
CA ASN A 144 -20.43 -6.78 -1.02
C ASN A 144 -19.40 -5.68 -0.76
N PRO A 145 -19.83 -4.41 -0.73
CA PRO A 145 -18.93 -3.30 -0.44
C PRO A 145 -18.50 -3.33 1.04
N GLY A 146 -17.38 -2.69 1.33
CA GLY A 146 -16.85 -2.63 2.69
C GLY A 146 -15.87 -1.48 2.87
N THR A 147 -15.21 -1.49 4.01
CA THR A 147 -14.18 -0.51 4.39
C THR A 147 -12.84 -1.22 4.55
N PHE A 148 -11.80 -0.69 3.93
CA PHE A 148 -10.43 -1.09 4.20
C PHE A 148 -9.90 -0.37 5.42
N ILE A 149 -9.29 -1.13 6.32
CA ILE A 149 -8.59 -0.62 7.50
C ILE A 149 -7.16 -1.16 7.45
N PHE A 150 -6.21 -0.25 7.52
CA PHE A 150 -4.79 -0.59 7.58
C PHE A 150 -4.25 -0.27 8.97
N TRP A 151 -3.62 -1.24 9.59
CA TRP A 151 -2.99 -1.13 10.89
C TRP A 151 -1.47 -1.14 10.70
N PRO A 152 -0.81 0.00 10.82
CA PRO A 152 0.64 0.03 10.89
C PRO A 152 1.05 -0.61 12.23
N ASN A 153 1.97 -1.54 12.19
CA ASN A 153 2.46 -2.26 13.36
C ASN A 153 1.35 -3.00 14.16
N LYS A 154 1.01 -4.20 13.70
CA LYS A 154 -0.05 -5.04 14.31
C LYS A 154 0.14 -5.38 15.80
N ASP A 155 1.35 -5.19 16.33
CA ASP A 155 1.67 -5.41 17.74
C ASP A 155 1.26 -4.23 18.62
N ASN A 156 1.02 -3.05 18.03
CA ASN A 156 0.49 -1.86 18.70
C ASN A 156 -1.05 -1.81 18.64
N LYS A 157 -1.73 -2.90 18.91
CA LYS A 157 -3.18 -2.84 19.19
C LYS A 157 -3.37 -2.01 20.43
N ILE A 158 -3.69 -0.74 20.25
CA ILE A 158 -4.19 0.11 21.34
C ILE A 158 -5.50 -0.54 21.79
N ASN A 159 -5.48 -1.10 23.01
CA ASN A 159 -6.66 -1.58 23.73
C ASN A 159 -7.65 -0.44 23.99
#